data_b11d7ea20afd3d1de1508f73146e82d0
#
_entry.id   b11d7ea20afd3d1de1508f73146e82d0
#
_cell.length_a   1.000
_cell.length_b   1.000
_cell.length_c   1.000
_cell.angle_alpha   90.00
_cell.angle_beta   90.00
_cell.angle_gamma   90.00
#
_symmetry.space_group_name_H-M   'P 1'
#
loop_
_entity.id
_entity.type
_entity.pdbx_description
1 polymer ?
#
loop_
_entity_poly.entity_id
_entity_poly.type
_entity_poly.pdbx_seq_one_letter_code
_entity_poly.pdbx_strand_id
1 'polypeptide(L)'
;MCINRLVKLNPVNFDEEVLWSDIPVLVGFCASWSKAGRGVEALLSRISVLEAGRVKVCKFNVDEDPMFALRRGVRDIPTVMLFKKGRLVDLSVGLRPEAELIELL
;
A
#
# COMPACT_ATOMS: atom_id res chain seq x y z
N MET A 1 -11.61 -14.65 -13.95
CA MET A 1 -11.75 -13.26 -13.53
C MET A 1 -10.87 -13.00 -12.30
N CYS A 2 -10.07 -11.98 -12.38
CA CYS A 2 -9.16 -11.67 -11.27
C CYS A 2 -9.86 -10.72 -10.30
N ILE A 3 -10.07 -11.18 -9.08
CA ILE A 3 -10.67 -10.35 -8.03
C ILE A 3 -9.55 -9.95 -7.10
N ASN A 4 -9.21 -8.65 -7.07
CA ASN A 4 -8.26 -8.15 -6.10
C ASN A 4 -9.00 -7.69 -4.85
N ARG A 5 -8.27 -7.63 -3.75
CA ARG A 5 -8.80 -7.18 -2.45
C ARG A 5 -8.15 -5.88 -2.01
N LEU A 6 -7.76 -5.06 -2.97
CA LEU A 6 -7.17 -3.77 -2.67
C LEU A 6 -8.22 -2.82 -2.10
N VAL A 7 -7.90 -2.26 -0.95
CA VAL A 7 -8.73 -1.24 -0.33
C VAL A 7 -8.27 0.11 -0.86
N LYS A 8 -9.20 0.86 -1.43
CA LYS A 8 -8.89 2.20 -1.92
C LYS A 8 -8.93 3.18 -0.75
N LEU A 9 -7.80 3.81 -0.49
CA LEU A 9 -7.66 4.78 0.59
C LEU A 9 -7.92 6.20 0.13
N ASN A 10 -8.34 7.03 1.08
CA ASN A 10 -8.45 8.47 0.96
C ASN A 10 -8.12 9.07 2.33
N PRO A 11 -8.00 10.40 2.47
CA PRO A 11 -7.66 10.98 3.77
C PRO A 11 -8.68 10.69 4.87
N VAL A 12 -9.93 10.41 4.50
CA VAL A 12 -11.00 10.18 5.48
C VAL A 12 -10.90 8.79 6.09
N ASN A 13 -10.64 7.75 5.26
CA ASN A 13 -10.64 6.37 5.75
C ASN A 13 -9.26 5.83 6.15
N PHE A 14 -8.20 6.62 5.97
CA PHE A 14 -6.84 6.13 6.20
C PHE A 14 -6.64 5.61 7.62
N ASP A 15 -7.03 6.39 8.61
CA ASP A 15 -6.82 5.99 10.01
C ASP A 15 -7.57 4.69 10.33
N GLU A 16 -8.83 4.60 9.93
CA GLU A 16 -9.65 3.42 10.18
C GLU A 16 -9.08 2.18 9.51
N GLU A 17 -8.72 2.30 8.24
CA GLU A 17 -8.27 1.15 7.46
C GLU A 17 -6.83 0.74 7.77
N VAL A 18 -5.97 1.69 8.09
CA VAL A 18 -4.55 1.43 8.26
C VAL A 18 -4.12 1.43 9.72
N LEU A 19 -4.38 2.51 10.44
CA LEU A 19 -3.85 2.67 11.80
C LEU A 19 -4.60 1.83 12.81
N TRP A 20 -5.90 1.58 12.61
CA TRP A 20 -6.74 0.82 13.54
C TRP A 20 -6.87 -0.65 13.17
N SER A 21 -6.12 -1.10 12.17
CA SER A 21 -6.19 -2.49 11.72
C SER A 21 -5.50 -3.43 12.71
N ASP A 22 -6.13 -4.57 13.00
CA ASP A 22 -5.57 -5.61 13.86
C ASP A 22 -4.56 -6.49 13.13
N ILE A 23 -4.58 -6.48 11.80
CA ILE A 23 -3.66 -7.25 10.98
C ILE A 23 -2.70 -6.31 10.26
N PRO A 24 -1.52 -6.81 9.81
CA PRO A 24 -0.59 -5.97 9.06
C PRO A 24 -1.24 -5.36 7.82
N VAL A 25 -0.83 -4.15 7.47
CA VAL A 25 -1.37 -3.42 6.33
C VAL A 25 -0.24 -2.98 5.41
N LEU A 26 -0.31 -3.37 4.14
CA LEU A 26 0.57 -2.86 3.09
C LEU A 26 -0.17 -1.72 2.39
N VAL A 27 0.49 -0.58 2.26
CA VAL A 27 -0.08 0.58 1.58
C VAL A 27 0.81 0.97 0.42
N GLY A 28 0.26 0.95 -0.78
CA GLY A 28 0.97 1.44 -1.97
C GLY A 28 0.53 2.86 -2.31
N PHE A 29 1.48 3.78 -2.32
CA PHE A 29 1.24 5.16 -2.76
C PHE A 29 1.71 5.27 -4.20
N CYS A 30 0.77 5.43 -5.10
CA CYS A 30 1.00 5.39 -6.55
C CYS A 30 0.31 6.55 -7.24
N ALA A 31 0.68 6.75 -8.50
CA ALA A 31 -0.02 7.68 -9.37
C ALA A 31 -0.31 6.97 -10.70
N SER A 32 -1.44 7.30 -11.31
CA SER A 32 -1.86 6.63 -12.55
C SER A 32 -0.90 6.87 -13.72
N TRP A 33 -0.18 8.00 -13.71
CA TRP A 33 0.78 8.34 -14.76
C TRP A 33 2.13 7.63 -14.61
N SER A 34 2.37 6.94 -13.52
CA SER A 34 3.65 6.28 -13.25
C SER A 34 3.64 4.83 -13.72
N LYS A 35 4.56 4.46 -14.61
CA LYS A 35 4.70 3.07 -15.05
C LYS A 35 5.11 2.15 -13.89
N ALA A 36 6.04 2.62 -13.08
CA ALA A 36 6.48 1.86 -11.91
C ALA A 36 5.34 1.71 -10.91
N GLY A 37 4.49 2.74 -10.77
CA GLY A 37 3.32 2.68 -9.92
C GLY A 37 2.32 1.61 -10.35
N ARG A 38 2.14 1.44 -11.68
CA ARG A 38 1.27 0.37 -12.19
C ARG A 38 1.82 -1.00 -11.90
N GLY A 39 3.16 -1.16 -11.97
CA GLY A 39 3.81 -2.42 -11.61
C GLY A 39 3.62 -2.76 -10.14
N VAL A 40 3.74 -1.77 -9.26
CA VAL A 40 3.50 -1.94 -7.84
C VAL A 40 2.03 -2.28 -7.58
N GLU A 41 1.10 -1.63 -8.25
CA GLU A 41 -0.32 -1.93 -8.07
C GLU A 41 -0.63 -3.37 -8.46
N ALA A 42 -0.06 -3.86 -9.57
CA ALA A 42 -0.24 -5.25 -9.97
C ALA A 42 0.33 -6.22 -8.92
N LEU A 43 1.51 -5.91 -8.38
CA LEU A 43 2.13 -6.71 -7.34
C LEU A 43 1.26 -6.75 -6.08
N LEU A 44 0.77 -5.59 -5.65
CA LEU A 44 -0.09 -5.50 -4.47
C LEU A 44 -1.40 -6.23 -4.66
N SER A 45 -1.97 -6.19 -5.87
CA SER A 45 -3.19 -6.95 -6.19
C SER A 45 -2.97 -8.45 -5.99
N ARG A 46 -1.82 -8.96 -6.43
CA ARG A 46 -1.48 -10.37 -6.24
C ARG A 46 -1.33 -10.73 -4.78
N ILE A 47 -0.62 -9.90 -4.02
CA ILE A 47 -0.43 -10.13 -2.58
C ILE A 47 -1.78 -10.11 -1.87
N SER A 48 -2.68 -9.21 -2.26
CA SER A 48 -4.00 -9.10 -1.63
C SER A 48 -4.81 -10.38 -1.75
N VAL A 49 -4.60 -11.13 -2.82
CA VAL A 49 -5.27 -12.42 -3.03
C VAL A 49 -4.53 -13.55 -2.33
N LEU A 50 -3.20 -13.60 -2.50
CA LEU A 50 -2.38 -14.68 -1.94
C LEU A 50 -2.39 -14.67 -0.41
N GLU A 51 -2.40 -13.50 0.20
CA GLU A 51 -2.32 -13.34 1.65
C GLU A 51 -3.63 -12.83 2.25
N ALA A 52 -4.75 -13.14 1.59
CA ALA A 52 -6.07 -12.72 2.04
C ALA A 52 -6.35 -13.19 3.47
N GLY A 53 -6.78 -12.26 4.32
CA GLY A 53 -7.05 -12.53 5.73
C GLY A 53 -5.83 -12.42 6.64
N ARG A 54 -4.62 -12.43 6.09
CA ARG A 54 -3.38 -12.33 6.86
C ARG A 54 -2.78 -10.94 6.78
N VAL A 55 -3.00 -10.26 5.67
CA VAL A 55 -2.56 -8.88 5.48
C VAL A 55 -3.64 -8.13 4.73
N LYS A 56 -3.86 -6.89 5.12
CA LYS A 56 -4.74 -5.99 4.38
C LYS A 56 -3.85 -5.22 3.40
N VAL A 57 -4.26 -5.15 2.15
CA VAL A 57 -3.51 -4.44 1.12
C VAL A 57 -4.34 -3.26 0.63
N CYS A 58 -3.73 -2.09 0.67
CA CYS A 58 -4.40 -0.83 0.35
C CYS A 58 -3.61 -0.08 -0.71
N LYS A 59 -4.31 0.80 -1.40
CA LYS A 59 -3.66 1.73 -2.33
C LYS A 59 -4.16 3.15 -2.10
N PHE A 60 -3.27 4.11 -2.27
CA PHE A 60 -3.58 5.53 -2.20
C PHE A 60 -3.09 6.20 -3.47
N ASN A 61 -3.99 6.87 -4.17
CA ASN A 61 -3.63 7.62 -5.36
C ASN A 61 -3.18 9.02 -4.94
N VAL A 62 -1.88 9.29 -5.09
CA VAL A 62 -1.32 10.57 -4.63
C VAL A 62 -1.87 11.76 -5.40
N ASP A 63 -2.41 11.56 -6.61
CA ASP A 63 -3.03 12.63 -7.39
C ASP A 63 -4.30 13.15 -6.72
N GLU A 64 -4.96 12.34 -5.92
CA GLU A 64 -6.19 12.75 -5.25
C GLU A 64 -5.91 13.70 -4.08
N ASP A 65 -4.78 13.51 -3.39
CA ASP A 65 -4.37 14.39 -2.30
C ASP A 65 -2.85 14.32 -2.12
N PRO A 66 -2.10 15.09 -2.91
CA PRO A 66 -0.64 15.09 -2.80
C PRO A 66 -0.12 15.53 -1.43
N MET A 67 -0.81 16.45 -0.78
CA MET A 67 -0.38 16.95 0.52
C MET A 67 -0.54 15.89 1.61
N PHE A 68 -1.58 15.09 1.53
CA PHE A 68 -1.75 13.99 2.47
C PHE A 68 -0.60 13.00 2.35
N ALA A 69 -0.26 12.60 1.13
CA ALA A 69 0.86 11.69 0.88
C ALA A 69 2.18 12.27 1.41
N LEU A 70 2.43 13.54 1.14
CA LEU A 70 3.63 14.21 1.61
C LEU A 70 3.73 14.21 3.13
N ARG A 71 2.62 14.47 3.83
CA ARG A 71 2.59 14.44 5.30
C ARG A 71 2.86 13.06 5.86
N ARG A 72 2.56 12.01 5.10
CA ARG A 72 2.83 10.63 5.51
C ARG A 72 4.26 10.19 5.18
N GLY A 73 5.08 11.06 4.62
CA GLY A 73 6.47 10.77 4.33
C GLY A 73 6.74 10.27 2.92
N VAL A 74 5.75 10.36 2.03
CA VAL A 74 5.91 9.95 0.64
C VAL A 74 6.61 11.07 -0.12
N ARG A 75 7.83 10.82 -0.58
CA ARG A 75 8.61 11.78 -1.34
C ARG A 75 8.76 11.39 -2.80
N ASP A 76 8.78 10.10 -3.06
CA ASP A 76 8.88 9.54 -4.40
C ASP A 76 7.79 8.51 -4.59
N ILE A 77 7.38 8.27 -5.81
CA ILE A 77 6.40 7.25 -6.12
C ILE A 77 7.00 6.26 -7.12
N PRO A 78 6.61 5.01 -7.01
CA PRO A 78 5.75 4.43 -5.98
C PRO A 78 6.46 4.25 -4.64
N THR A 79 5.73 4.38 -3.56
CA THR A 79 6.22 4.08 -2.22
C THR A 79 5.31 3.05 -1.61
N VAL A 80 5.89 2.02 -0.98
CA VAL A 80 5.15 0.98 -0.29
C VAL A 80 5.49 1.05 1.19
N MET A 81 4.48 1.16 2.02
CA MET A 81 4.62 1.20 3.47
C MET A 81 3.98 -0.02 4.09
N LEU A 82 4.61 -0.57 5.11
CA LEU A 82 4.05 -1.65 5.90
C LEU A 82 3.77 -1.14 7.31
N PHE A 83 2.52 -1.27 7.72
CA PHE A 83 2.09 -0.90 9.07
C PHE A 83 1.73 -2.16 9.86
N LYS A 84 2.11 -2.17 11.12
CA LYS A 84 1.69 -3.22 12.06
C LYS A 84 1.19 -2.55 13.33
N LYS A 85 -0.08 -2.79 13.66
CA LYS A 85 -0.73 -2.23 14.85
C LYS A 85 -0.54 -0.71 14.95
N GLY A 86 -0.81 -0.02 13.86
CA GLY A 86 -0.75 1.43 13.79
C GLY A 86 0.63 2.03 13.65
N ARG A 87 1.67 1.21 13.53
CA ARG A 87 3.05 1.68 13.41
C ARG A 87 3.63 1.39 12.04
N LEU A 88 4.32 2.37 11.47
CA LEU A 88 5.09 2.19 10.25
C LEU A 88 6.34 1.37 10.59
N VAL A 89 6.42 0.14 10.07
CA VAL A 89 7.54 -0.75 10.36
C VAL A 89 8.49 -0.92 9.18
N ASP A 90 8.06 -0.60 7.97
CA ASP A 90 8.91 -0.65 6.80
C ASP A 90 8.43 0.31 5.74
N LEU A 91 9.37 0.88 4.98
CA LEU A 91 9.08 1.78 3.88
C LEU A 91 10.07 1.49 2.75
N SER A 92 9.54 1.32 1.55
CA SER A 92 10.40 1.13 0.39
C SER A 92 9.91 1.97 -0.78
N VAL A 93 10.87 2.44 -1.59
CA VAL A 93 10.57 3.21 -2.78
C VAL A 93 10.85 2.34 -4.00
N GLY A 94 9.93 2.35 -4.94
CA GLY A 94 10.06 1.57 -6.16
C GLY A 94 9.54 0.15 -6.01
N LEU A 95 9.83 -0.67 -7.01
CA LEU A 95 9.34 -2.03 -7.09
C LEU A 95 10.30 -2.98 -6.38
N ARG A 96 9.77 -3.81 -5.49
CA ARG A 96 10.52 -4.87 -4.80
C ARG A 96 10.00 -6.23 -5.23
N PRO A 97 10.83 -7.28 -5.18
CA PRO A 97 10.34 -8.63 -5.44
C PRO A 97 9.23 -9.02 -4.47
N GLU A 98 8.24 -9.74 -4.99
CA GLU A 98 7.09 -10.20 -4.21
C GLU A 98 7.52 -11.01 -2.97
N ALA A 99 8.47 -11.92 -3.14
CA ALA A 99 8.95 -12.75 -2.04
C ALA A 99 9.55 -11.90 -0.92
N GLU A 100 10.23 -10.82 -1.27
CA GLU A 100 10.84 -9.92 -0.29
C GLU A 100 9.79 -9.19 0.53
N LEU A 101 8.71 -8.74 -0.12
CA LEU A 101 7.61 -8.10 0.59
C LEU A 101 6.88 -9.08 1.49
N ILE A 102 6.65 -10.29 1.02
CA ILE A 102 5.96 -11.32 1.80
C ILE A 102 6.74 -11.70 3.05
N GLU A 103 8.07 -11.74 2.97
CA GLU A 103 8.91 -12.03 4.14
C GLU A 103 8.77 -11.00 5.26
N LEU A 104 8.43 -9.77 4.93
CA LEU A 104 8.27 -8.70 5.92
C LEU A 104 6.96 -8.79 6.70
N LEU A 105 6.00 -9.52 6.18
CA LEU A 105 4.65 -9.59 6.75
C LEU A 105 4.54 -10.39 8.05
#